data_c26a34c2c829b8196f7eb4e2dc0782d2
#
_entry.id   c26a34c2c829b8196f7eb4e2dc0782d2
#
_cell.length_a   1.000
_cell.length_b   1.000
_cell.length_c   1.000
_cell.angle_alpha   90.00
_cell.angle_beta   90.00
_cell.angle_gamma   90.00
#
_symmetry.space_group_name_H-M   'P 1'
#
loop_
_entity.id
_entity.type
_entity.pdbx_description
1 polymer ?
#
loop_
_entity_poly.entity_id
_entity_poly.type
_entity_poly.pdbx_seq_one_letter_code
_entity_poly.pdbx_strand_id
1 'polypeptide(L)'
;IQFPREHMPHIYEALKLQDDTSAFAEKGLTFEVQQQLGDGIVRTIAMGPSDGLRRGMAVAKTGAAISVPVGVGTLGRIMDVLGRPIDDAGPIECDELRAIHQSAPKFDELSPSVELLETGIKVIDLVCPFAKGGKVGLFGGAGVGKTVNMMELINNIAKQHSGLSVFAGVGERTREGNDFYHEMAESNVLDKVAMVFGQMNEPPGNRLRVALTGLTMAEKFRDEGRDILFFVDNIYRYTLAGTEVSALLGRMPSAVGYQPTLAEEMGVLQERITSTKTGSITSIQAVYVPADDLTDPSPATTFQHLDSTVVLSRDIASLGIYPAVDP
;
A
#
# COMPACT_ATOMS: atom_id res chain seq x y z
N ILE A 1 -16.39 -19.13 8.05
CA ILE A 1 -17.72 -18.96 7.43
C ILE A 1 -18.06 -20.23 6.69
N GLN A 2 -19.34 -20.63 6.73
CA GLN A 2 -19.81 -21.86 6.08
C GLN A 2 -20.72 -21.53 4.90
N PHE A 3 -20.51 -22.23 3.79
CA PHE A 3 -21.30 -22.16 2.56
C PHE A 3 -21.78 -23.53 2.12
N PRO A 4 -22.86 -23.64 1.34
CA PRO A 4 -23.20 -24.86 0.62
C PRO A 4 -22.03 -25.29 -0.29
N ARG A 5 -21.74 -26.60 -0.38
CA ARG A 5 -20.60 -27.13 -1.15
C ARG A 5 -20.63 -26.70 -2.63
N GLU A 6 -21.81 -26.52 -3.19
CA GLU A 6 -22.02 -26.13 -4.60
C GLU A 6 -21.78 -24.64 -4.85
N HIS A 7 -21.67 -23.83 -3.78
CA HIS A 7 -21.59 -22.36 -3.85
C HIS A 7 -20.39 -21.80 -3.07
N MET A 8 -19.28 -22.51 -3.08
CA MET A 8 -18.06 -22.05 -2.41
C MET A 8 -17.52 -20.76 -3.02
N PRO A 9 -17.12 -19.78 -2.19
CA PRO A 9 -16.45 -18.60 -2.68
C PRO A 9 -15.01 -18.93 -3.14
N HIS A 10 -14.50 -18.16 -4.08
CA HIS A 10 -13.11 -18.26 -4.52
C HIS A 10 -12.14 -17.67 -3.48
N ILE A 11 -10.87 -18.06 -3.58
CA ILE A 11 -9.80 -17.42 -2.80
C ILE A 11 -9.73 -15.93 -3.21
N TYR A 12 -9.55 -15.06 -2.22
CA TYR A 12 -9.60 -13.58 -2.32
C TYR A 12 -10.97 -12.99 -2.67
N GLU A 13 -12.02 -13.80 -2.78
CA GLU A 13 -13.36 -13.25 -2.95
C GLU A 13 -13.77 -12.44 -1.71
N ALA A 14 -14.38 -11.28 -1.96
CA ALA A 14 -14.95 -10.45 -0.92
C ALA A 14 -16.32 -10.97 -0.48
N LEU A 15 -16.53 -11.06 0.81
CA LEU A 15 -17.81 -11.45 1.42
C LEU A 15 -18.33 -10.27 2.25
N LYS A 16 -19.64 -10.03 2.24
CA LYS A 16 -20.28 -8.97 3.02
C LYS A 16 -21.17 -9.54 4.10
N LEU A 17 -21.06 -9.00 5.31
CA LEU A 17 -22.00 -9.29 6.38
C LEU A 17 -23.36 -8.73 6.02
N GLN A 18 -24.41 -9.54 6.16
CA GLN A 18 -25.80 -9.17 5.96
C GLN A 18 -26.50 -9.03 7.31
N ASP A 19 -26.14 -8.02 8.07
CA ASP A 19 -26.79 -7.75 9.36
C ASP A 19 -27.10 -6.26 9.49
N ASP A 20 -28.37 -5.92 9.27
CA ASP A 20 -28.89 -4.56 9.33
C ASP A 20 -29.22 -4.09 10.77
N THR A 21 -29.08 -4.98 11.76
CA THR A 21 -29.54 -4.71 13.14
C THR A 21 -28.41 -4.47 14.14
N SER A 22 -27.17 -4.64 13.73
CA SER A 22 -25.97 -4.55 14.59
C SER A 22 -25.17 -3.27 14.37
N ALA A 23 -24.12 -3.09 15.20
CA ALA A 23 -23.13 -2.02 15.04
C ALA A 23 -22.42 -2.03 13.68
N PHE A 24 -22.65 -3.06 12.84
CA PHE A 24 -22.13 -3.17 11.47
C PHE A 24 -23.04 -2.57 10.39
N ALA A 25 -24.27 -2.17 10.74
CA ALA A 25 -25.29 -1.71 9.77
C ALA A 25 -24.84 -0.47 8.98
N GLU A 26 -24.16 0.48 9.62
CA GLU A 26 -23.77 1.74 8.98
C GLU A 26 -22.59 1.60 8.02
N LYS A 27 -21.59 0.77 8.35
CA LYS A 27 -20.35 0.67 7.55
C LYS A 27 -20.21 -0.63 6.79
N GLY A 28 -20.99 -1.65 7.13
CA GLY A 28 -20.85 -3.00 6.62
C GLY A 28 -19.50 -3.61 7.00
N LEU A 29 -19.42 -4.89 7.27
CA LEU A 29 -18.14 -5.59 7.47
C LEU A 29 -17.88 -6.46 6.24
N THR A 30 -16.70 -6.28 5.65
CA THR A 30 -16.23 -7.06 4.52
C THR A 30 -15.18 -8.04 5.00
N PHE A 31 -15.24 -9.27 4.48
CA PHE A 31 -14.26 -10.31 4.71
C PHE A 31 -13.60 -10.68 3.39
N GLU A 32 -12.34 -11.10 3.44
CA GLU A 32 -11.64 -11.68 2.31
C GLU A 32 -11.35 -13.15 2.57
N VAL A 33 -11.68 -14.00 1.61
CA VAL A 33 -11.43 -15.44 1.70
C VAL A 33 -9.94 -15.73 1.57
N GLN A 34 -9.37 -16.43 2.55
CA GLN A 34 -7.95 -16.78 2.56
C GLN A 34 -7.69 -18.26 2.31
N GLN A 35 -8.56 -19.12 2.79
CA GLN A 35 -8.41 -20.58 2.70
C GLN A 35 -9.75 -21.25 2.58
N GLN A 36 -9.78 -22.35 1.83
CA GLN A 36 -10.89 -23.31 1.83
C GLN A 36 -10.47 -24.50 2.70
N LEU A 37 -11.23 -24.78 3.76
CA LEU A 37 -10.90 -25.81 4.74
C LEU A 37 -11.58 -27.17 4.47
N GLY A 38 -12.38 -27.25 3.41
CA GLY A 38 -13.25 -28.39 3.15
C GLY A 38 -14.62 -28.25 3.81
N ASP A 39 -15.52 -29.18 3.53
CA ASP A 39 -16.88 -29.27 4.09
C ASP A 39 -17.73 -27.99 4.04
N GLY A 40 -17.50 -27.18 3.02
CA GLY A 40 -18.20 -25.91 2.87
C GLY A 40 -17.69 -24.80 3.76
N ILE A 41 -16.54 -24.97 4.42
CA ILE A 41 -15.97 -24.00 5.35
C ILE A 41 -14.83 -23.22 4.68
N VAL A 42 -14.88 -21.91 4.81
CA VAL A 42 -13.78 -21.00 4.42
C VAL A 42 -13.26 -20.24 5.62
N ARG A 43 -11.96 -20.00 5.62
CA ARG A 43 -11.30 -19.11 6.56
C ARG A 43 -11.09 -17.76 5.90
N THR A 44 -11.45 -16.69 6.60
CA THR A 44 -11.46 -15.32 6.08
C THR A 44 -10.72 -14.38 7.02
N ILE A 45 -10.23 -13.28 6.50
CA ILE A 45 -9.79 -12.12 7.29
C ILE A 45 -10.80 -11.00 7.19
N ALA A 46 -11.01 -10.27 8.29
CA ALA A 46 -11.92 -9.15 8.34
C ALA A 46 -11.21 -7.86 7.90
N MET A 47 -11.91 -7.05 7.09
CA MET A 47 -11.50 -5.71 6.66
C MET A 47 -12.14 -4.63 7.55
N GLY A 48 -12.14 -4.85 8.84
CA GLY A 48 -12.68 -3.95 9.85
C GLY A 48 -12.77 -4.66 11.20
N PRO A 49 -13.15 -3.93 12.27
CA PRO A 49 -13.34 -4.50 13.60
C PRO A 49 -14.34 -5.66 13.57
N SER A 50 -13.98 -6.77 14.18
CA SER A 50 -14.81 -7.99 14.24
C SER A 50 -15.57 -8.15 15.56
N ASP A 51 -15.46 -7.18 16.46
CA ASP A 51 -16.13 -7.20 17.75
C ASP A 51 -17.65 -7.21 17.59
N GLY A 52 -18.31 -8.14 18.25
CA GLY A 52 -19.76 -8.31 18.15
C GLY A 52 -20.24 -9.33 17.10
N LEU A 53 -19.32 -9.93 16.33
CA LEU A 53 -19.67 -11.05 15.45
C LEU A 53 -20.17 -12.26 16.26
N ARG A 54 -21.25 -12.88 15.76
CA ARG A 54 -21.87 -14.05 16.39
C ARG A 54 -22.06 -15.18 15.39
N ARG A 55 -22.13 -16.40 15.90
CA ARG A 55 -22.54 -17.55 15.07
C ARG A 55 -23.95 -17.35 14.55
N GLY A 56 -24.21 -17.75 13.31
CA GLY A 56 -25.51 -17.65 12.65
C GLY A 56 -25.76 -16.34 11.93
N MET A 57 -24.87 -15.35 12.00
CA MET A 57 -24.97 -14.15 11.18
C MET A 57 -24.82 -14.50 9.69
N ALA A 58 -25.69 -13.95 8.85
CA ALA A 58 -25.68 -14.20 7.43
C ALA A 58 -24.54 -13.43 6.73
N VAL A 59 -23.88 -14.09 5.79
CA VAL A 59 -22.82 -13.50 4.98
C VAL A 59 -23.11 -13.80 3.51
N ALA A 60 -23.03 -12.77 2.67
CA ALA A 60 -23.23 -12.87 1.24
C ALA A 60 -21.90 -12.87 0.48
N LYS A 61 -21.83 -13.66 -0.58
CA LYS A 61 -20.81 -13.60 -1.61
C LYS A 61 -21.00 -12.36 -2.46
N THR A 62 -19.91 -11.73 -2.85
CA THR A 62 -19.95 -10.64 -3.85
C THR A 62 -19.69 -11.13 -5.27
N GLY A 63 -19.13 -12.34 -5.40
CA GLY A 63 -18.73 -12.91 -6.69
C GLY A 63 -17.43 -12.31 -7.27
N ALA A 64 -16.78 -11.40 -6.54
CA ALA A 64 -15.56 -10.73 -6.98
C ALA A 64 -14.60 -10.48 -5.80
N ALA A 65 -13.35 -10.26 -6.10
CA ALA A 65 -12.37 -9.77 -5.13
C ALA A 65 -12.72 -8.36 -4.66
N ILE A 66 -12.08 -7.89 -3.57
CA ILE A 66 -12.19 -6.50 -3.13
C ILE A 66 -11.85 -5.59 -4.30
N SER A 67 -12.78 -4.72 -4.66
CA SER A 67 -12.63 -3.77 -5.76
C SER A 67 -12.80 -2.34 -5.24
N VAL A 68 -11.94 -1.46 -5.74
CA VAL A 68 -11.81 -0.08 -5.26
C VAL A 68 -11.98 0.92 -6.40
N PRO A 69 -12.45 2.14 -6.12
CA PRO A 69 -12.58 3.18 -7.14
C PRO A 69 -11.19 3.58 -7.66
N VAL A 70 -11.11 3.84 -8.95
CA VAL A 70 -9.88 4.27 -9.62
C VAL A 70 -10.14 5.44 -10.56
N GLY A 71 -9.09 6.15 -10.96
CA GLY A 71 -9.16 7.27 -11.88
C GLY A 71 -9.17 8.63 -11.20
N VAL A 72 -9.41 9.67 -11.98
CA VAL A 72 -9.24 11.07 -11.55
C VAL A 72 -10.12 11.49 -10.36
N GLY A 73 -11.26 10.84 -10.15
CA GLY A 73 -12.13 11.08 -8.99
C GLY A 73 -11.51 10.71 -7.64
N THR A 74 -10.40 9.96 -7.63
CA THR A 74 -9.64 9.62 -6.41
C THR A 74 -8.63 10.70 -6.01
N LEU A 75 -8.30 11.62 -6.91
CA LEU A 75 -7.33 12.68 -6.63
C LEU A 75 -7.89 13.69 -5.63
N GLY A 76 -7.06 14.12 -4.70
CA GLY A 76 -7.44 15.01 -3.62
C GLY A 76 -8.23 14.34 -2.49
N ARG A 77 -8.46 13.02 -2.56
CA ARG A 77 -9.31 12.26 -1.64
C ARG A 77 -8.50 11.35 -0.74
N ILE A 78 -9.04 11.14 0.46
CA ILE A 78 -8.53 10.16 1.42
C ILE A 78 -9.49 8.99 1.53
N MET A 79 -8.98 7.79 1.39
CA MET A 79 -9.75 6.55 1.34
C MET A 79 -9.24 5.51 2.33
N ASP A 80 -10.14 4.64 2.74
CA ASP A 80 -9.79 3.41 3.48
C ASP A 80 -9.34 2.29 2.52
N VAL A 81 -8.99 1.13 3.07
CA VAL A 81 -8.55 -0.06 2.31
C VAL A 81 -9.58 -0.55 1.28
N LEU A 82 -10.86 -0.29 1.50
CA LEU A 82 -11.96 -0.66 0.59
C LEU A 82 -12.29 0.46 -0.42
N GLY A 83 -11.50 1.54 -0.46
CA GLY A 83 -11.71 2.68 -1.34
C GLY A 83 -12.88 3.58 -0.90
N ARG A 84 -13.35 3.47 0.35
CA ARG A 84 -14.39 4.35 0.89
C ARG A 84 -13.77 5.66 1.36
N PRO A 85 -14.39 6.81 1.08
CA PRO A 85 -13.88 8.10 1.53
C PRO A 85 -13.93 8.20 3.06
N ILE A 86 -12.87 8.79 3.65
CA ILE A 86 -12.74 9.07 5.08
C ILE A 86 -12.42 10.53 5.35
N ASP A 87 -12.59 11.38 4.36
CA ASP A 87 -12.29 12.82 4.35
C ASP A 87 -13.52 13.72 4.50
N ASP A 88 -14.70 13.13 4.76
CA ASP A 88 -15.99 13.82 4.87
C ASP A 88 -16.38 14.70 3.65
N ALA A 89 -15.69 14.50 2.50
CA ALA A 89 -15.93 15.25 1.28
C ALA A 89 -17.00 14.61 0.35
N GLY A 90 -17.80 13.71 0.87
CA GLY A 90 -18.87 13.01 0.12
C GLY A 90 -18.34 11.79 -0.68
N PRO A 91 -19.21 11.16 -1.47
CA PRO A 91 -18.84 9.96 -2.23
C PRO A 91 -17.78 10.27 -3.29
N ILE A 92 -16.99 9.25 -3.64
CA ILE A 92 -16.01 9.35 -4.73
C ILE A 92 -16.73 9.11 -6.05
N GLU A 93 -16.64 10.07 -6.95
CA GLU A 93 -17.13 9.91 -8.31
C GLU A 93 -16.11 9.09 -9.11
N CYS A 94 -16.47 7.89 -9.50
CA CYS A 94 -15.61 7.01 -10.29
C CYS A 94 -16.42 6.28 -11.36
N ASP A 95 -15.82 6.11 -12.53
CA ASP A 95 -16.41 5.38 -13.64
C ASP A 95 -16.05 3.89 -13.61
N GLU A 96 -15.03 3.51 -12.84
CA GLU A 96 -14.48 2.16 -12.83
C GLU A 96 -14.11 1.72 -11.41
N LEU A 97 -14.43 0.46 -11.11
CA LEU A 97 -13.94 -0.27 -9.94
C LEU A 97 -12.94 -1.33 -10.39
N ARG A 98 -11.76 -1.37 -9.81
CA ARG A 98 -10.75 -2.40 -10.08
C ARG A 98 -10.48 -3.27 -8.87
N ALA A 99 -10.32 -4.57 -9.12
CA ALA A 99 -9.91 -5.52 -8.09
C ALA A 99 -8.49 -5.21 -7.61
N ILE A 100 -8.26 -5.31 -6.30
CA ILE A 100 -6.92 -5.08 -5.72
C ILE A 100 -5.95 -6.24 -6.00
N HIS A 101 -6.48 -7.45 -6.21
CA HIS A 101 -5.69 -8.63 -6.61
C HIS A 101 -5.61 -8.70 -8.13
N GLN A 102 -4.48 -8.26 -8.67
CA GLN A 102 -4.18 -8.28 -10.09
C GLN A 102 -2.82 -8.95 -10.34
N SER A 103 -2.65 -9.48 -11.52
CA SER A 103 -1.36 -9.99 -11.97
C SER A 103 -0.41 -8.85 -12.34
N ALA A 104 0.88 -9.08 -12.19
CA ALA A 104 1.89 -8.19 -12.73
C ALA A 104 1.74 -8.07 -14.27
N PRO A 105 2.18 -6.94 -14.87
CA PRO A 105 2.20 -6.78 -16.32
C PRO A 105 2.99 -7.92 -17.00
N LYS A 106 2.56 -8.31 -18.19
CA LYS A 106 3.25 -9.34 -18.96
C LYS A 106 4.60 -8.85 -19.45
N PHE A 107 5.50 -9.78 -19.68
CA PHE A 107 6.88 -9.47 -20.13
C PHE A 107 6.93 -8.63 -21.41
N ASP A 108 6.03 -8.88 -22.34
CA ASP A 108 5.92 -8.14 -23.60
C ASP A 108 5.34 -6.72 -23.46
N GLU A 109 4.72 -6.41 -22.33
CA GLU A 109 4.18 -5.08 -22.00
C GLU A 109 5.21 -4.17 -21.34
N LEU A 110 6.33 -4.72 -20.85
CA LEU A 110 7.36 -3.97 -20.13
C LEU A 110 8.14 -3.05 -21.08
N SER A 111 8.56 -1.90 -20.54
CA SER A 111 9.44 -0.96 -21.24
C SER A 111 10.91 -1.26 -20.90
N PRO A 112 11.80 -1.41 -21.87
CA PRO A 112 13.23 -1.60 -21.62
C PRO A 112 13.99 -0.28 -21.43
N SER A 113 13.34 0.88 -21.59
CA SER A 113 14.02 2.17 -21.50
C SER A 113 14.26 2.56 -20.04
N VAL A 114 15.48 2.99 -19.73
CA VAL A 114 15.83 3.55 -18.44
C VAL A 114 16.02 5.05 -18.58
N GLU A 115 15.08 5.81 -18.01
CA GLU A 115 15.15 7.27 -17.91
C GLU A 115 15.41 7.67 -16.46
N LEU A 116 16.16 8.75 -16.23
CA LEU A 116 16.36 9.28 -14.89
C LEU A 116 15.15 10.14 -14.47
N LEU A 117 14.76 9.99 -13.21
CA LEU A 117 13.76 10.84 -12.57
C LEU A 117 14.49 11.96 -11.82
N GLU A 118 14.34 13.18 -12.28
CA GLU A 118 14.86 14.36 -11.59
C GLU A 118 13.96 14.67 -10.39
N THR A 119 14.49 14.48 -9.19
CA THR A 119 13.73 14.65 -7.93
C THR A 119 13.71 16.10 -7.43
N GLY A 120 14.65 16.92 -7.87
CA GLY A 120 14.90 18.27 -7.37
C GLY A 120 15.62 18.30 -6.00
N ILE A 121 15.94 17.15 -5.43
CA ILE A 121 16.74 17.04 -4.21
C ILE A 121 18.19 16.75 -4.60
N LYS A 122 19.03 17.77 -4.53
CA LYS A 122 20.40 17.76 -5.08
C LYS A 122 21.24 16.55 -4.66
N VAL A 123 21.19 16.16 -3.39
CA VAL A 123 21.98 15.02 -2.90
C VAL A 123 21.48 13.71 -3.50
N ILE A 124 20.18 13.53 -3.68
CA ILE A 124 19.62 12.35 -4.31
C ILE A 124 19.99 12.31 -5.80
N ASP A 125 19.74 13.40 -6.53
CA ASP A 125 19.99 13.46 -7.97
C ASP A 125 21.49 13.28 -8.32
N LEU A 126 22.39 13.69 -7.40
CA LEU A 126 23.83 13.61 -7.62
C LEU A 126 24.45 12.26 -7.18
N VAL A 127 24.02 11.72 -6.03
CA VAL A 127 24.67 10.58 -5.38
C VAL A 127 23.95 9.26 -5.64
N CYS A 128 22.62 9.28 -5.67
CA CYS A 128 21.77 8.09 -5.86
C CYS A 128 20.58 8.39 -6.76
N PRO A 129 20.78 8.73 -8.04
CA PRO A 129 19.71 9.12 -8.94
C PRO A 129 18.68 7.99 -9.09
N PHE A 130 17.41 8.37 -9.20
CA PHE A 130 16.31 7.43 -9.34
C PHE A 130 16.04 7.12 -10.80
N ALA A 131 15.79 5.84 -11.10
CA ALA A 131 15.27 5.45 -12.39
C ALA A 131 13.75 5.63 -12.43
N LYS A 132 13.23 6.22 -13.51
CA LYS A 132 11.81 6.30 -13.79
C LYS A 132 11.24 4.89 -13.97
N GLY A 133 10.17 4.58 -13.24
CA GLY A 133 9.62 3.23 -13.18
C GLY A 133 10.40 2.26 -12.28
N GLY A 134 11.43 2.75 -11.59
CA GLY A 134 12.20 2.00 -10.63
C GLY A 134 11.57 1.96 -9.23
N LYS A 135 12.08 1.05 -8.42
CA LYS A 135 11.70 0.87 -7.02
C LYS A 135 12.79 1.45 -6.12
N VAL A 136 12.45 2.47 -5.35
CA VAL A 136 13.38 3.16 -4.47
C VAL A 136 13.03 2.89 -3.02
N GLY A 137 14.00 2.49 -2.22
CA GLY A 137 13.87 2.36 -0.78
C GLY A 137 14.50 3.50 -0.03
N LEU A 138 13.75 4.14 0.87
CA LEU A 138 14.27 5.09 1.86
C LEU A 138 14.45 4.37 3.19
N PHE A 139 15.67 3.95 3.46
CA PHE A 139 16.03 3.23 4.68
C PHE A 139 16.40 4.19 5.80
N GLY A 140 16.07 3.84 7.02
CA GLY A 140 16.49 4.58 8.19
C GLY A 140 15.59 4.33 9.40
N GLY A 141 16.12 4.64 10.57
CA GLY A 141 15.40 4.60 11.83
C GLY A 141 14.33 5.68 11.96
N ALA A 142 13.73 5.80 13.13
CA ALA A 142 12.76 6.87 13.40
C ALA A 142 13.45 8.26 13.45
N GLY A 143 12.77 9.29 12.93
CA GLY A 143 13.20 10.68 13.07
C GLY A 143 14.33 11.14 12.14
N VAL A 144 14.69 10.36 11.13
CA VAL A 144 15.73 10.73 10.15
C VAL A 144 15.20 11.50 8.93
N GLY A 145 13.89 11.82 8.89
CA GLY A 145 13.30 12.64 7.85
C GLY A 145 12.72 11.89 6.66
N LYS A 146 12.37 10.60 6.77
CA LYS A 146 11.78 9.83 5.66
C LYS A 146 10.51 10.49 5.10
N THR A 147 9.54 10.78 5.95
CA THR A 147 8.25 11.38 5.56
C THR A 147 8.44 12.77 4.93
N VAL A 148 9.35 13.59 5.48
CA VAL A 148 9.68 14.91 4.93
C VAL A 148 10.25 14.78 3.50
N ASN A 149 11.16 13.84 3.26
CA ASN A 149 11.69 13.59 1.93
C ASN A 149 10.59 13.15 0.95
N MET A 150 9.64 12.31 1.39
CA MET A 150 8.50 11.92 0.57
C MET A 150 7.61 13.11 0.20
N MET A 151 7.29 13.96 1.16
CA MET A 151 6.50 15.18 0.93
C MET A 151 7.18 16.11 -0.06
N GLU A 152 8.48 16.31 0.07
CA GLU A 152 9.24 17.15 -0.87
C GLU A 152 9.27 16.55 -2.27
N LEU A 153 9.40 15.22 -2.40
CA LEU A 153 9.32 14.55 -3.69
C LEU A 153 7.95 14.73 -4.35
N ILE A 154 6.87 14.57 -3.61
CA ILE A 154 5.49 14.80 -4.12
C ILE A 154 5.35 16.23 -4.60
N ASN A 155 5.78 17.20 -3.78
CA ASN A 155 5.68 18.62 -4.10
C ASN A 155 6.49 18.98 -5.37
N ASN A 156 7.71 18.48 -5.49
CA ASN A 156 8.57 18.76 -6.64
C ASN A 156 8.01 18.15 -7.93
N ILE A 157 7.58 16.86 -7.88
CA ILE A 157 7.03 16.18 -9.05
C ILE A 157 5.70 16.80 -9.48
N ALA A 158 4.83 17.16 -8.54
CA ALA A 158 3.56 17.81 -8.86
C ALA A 158 3.76 19.17 -9.51
N LYS A 159 4.74 19.97 -9.07
CA LYS A 159 5.00 21.32 -9.58
C LYS A 159 5.83 21.34 -10.86
N GLN A 160 6.86 20.50 -10.96
CA GLN A 160 7.80 20.54 -12.06
C GLN A 160 7.39 19.65 -13.25
N HIS A 161 6.78 18.51 -12.98
CA HIS A 161 6.45 17.52 -14.00
C HIS A 161 4.95 17.34 -14.23
N SER A 162 4.09 18.11 -13.54
CA SER A 162 2.63 17.91 -13.54
C SER A 162 2.23 16.46 -13.26
N GLY A 163 3.08 15.73 -12.55
CA GLY A 163 2.93 14.33 -12.23
C GLY A 163 1.85 14.09 -11.17
N LEU A 164 1.28 12.92 -11.22
CA LEU A 164 0.33 12.44 -10.21
C LEU A 164 1.04 11.51 -9.24
N SER A 165 0.54 11.49 -8.01
CA SER A 165 1.07 10.64 -6.96
C SER A 165 -0.05 9.84 -6.29
N VAL A 166 0.27 8.65 -5.85
CA VAL A 166 -0.58 7.84 -4.97
C VAL A 166 0.18 7.56 -3.69
N PHE A 167 -0.41 7.84 -2.56
CA PHE A 167 0.19 7.59 -1.25
C PHE A 167 -0.56 6.49 -0.51
N ALA A 168 0.15 5.44 -0.12
CA ALA A 168 -0.37 4.35 0.69
C ALA A 168 0.26 4.39 2.09
N GLY A 169 -0.52 4.83 3.08
CA GLY A 169 -0.13 4.83 4.49
C GLY A 169 -0.41 3.47 5.13
N VAL A 170 0.63 2.68 5.34
CA VAL A 170 0.53 1.32 5.87
C VAL A 170 0.85 1.29 7.35
N GLY A 171 -0.16 1.14 8.18
CA GLY A 171 -0.01 1.07 9.63
C GLY A 171 0.51 2.38 10.24
N GLU A 172 0.30 3.51 9.59
CA GLU A 172 0.71 4.82 10.11
C GLU A 172 -0.21 5.33 11.22
N ARG A 173 0.29 6.28 12.00
CA ARG A 173 -0.51 6.93 13.03
C ARG A 173 -1.52 7.86 12.38
N THR A 174 -2.74 7.87 12.88
CA THR A 174 -3.80 8.77 12.40
C THR A 174 -3.37 10.24 12.37
N ARG A 175 -2.61 10.68 13.38
CA ARG A 175 -2.08 12.04 13.44
C ARG A 175 -1.13 12.34 12.28
N GLU A 176 -0.19 11.44 12.00
CA GLU A 176 0.79 11.62 10.92
C GLU A 176 0.12 11.68 9.55
N GLY A 177 -0.91 10.86 9.34
CA GLY A 177 -1.73 10.92 8.12
C GLY A 177 -2.52 12.23 7.99
N ASN A 178 -3.04 12.74 9.10
CA ASN A 178 -3.73 14.03 9.11
C ASN A 178 -2.79 15.21 8.87
N ASP A 179 -1.62 15.20 9.52
CA ASP A 179 -0.57 16.22 9.31
C ASP A 179 -0.12 16.22 7.84
N PHE A 180 0.07 15.04 7.23
CA PHE A 180 0.42 14.88 5.82
C PHE A 180 -0.65 15.48 4.88
N TYR A 181 -1.92 15.21 5.14
CA TYR A 181 -3.02 15.79 4.36
C TYR A 181 -3.02 17.30 4.38
N HIS A 182 -2.91 17.92 5.57
CA HIS A 182 -2.89 19.37 5.72
C HIS A 182 -1.68 20.00 5.02
N GLU A 183 -0.54 19.37 5.09
CA GLU A 183 0.68 19.84 4.45
C GLU A 183 0.58 19.80 2.91
N MET A 184 -0.05 18.76 2.35
CA MET A 184 -0.36 18.67 0.91
C MET A 184 -1.36 19.76 0.50
N ALA A 185 -2.35 20.06 1.33
CA ALA A 185 -3.32 21.13 1.08
C ALA A 185 -2.65 22.52 1.11
N GLU A 186 -1.82 22.79 2.12
CA GLU A 186 -1.08 24.06 2.24
C GLU A 186 -0.08 24.26 1.07
N SER A 187 0.51 23.19 0.59
CA SER A 187 1.44 23.21 -0.55
C SER A 187 0.74 23.35 -1.92
N ASN A 188 -0.60 23.34 -1.95
CA ASN A 188 -1.43 23.36 -3.17
C ASN A 188 -1.11 22.22 -4.17
N VAL A 189 -0.85 21.03 -3.66
CA VAL A 189 -0.59 19.83 -4.48
C VAL A 189 -1.58 18.69 -4.19
N LEU A 190 -2.55 18.93 -3.30
CA LEU A 190 -3.53 17.94 -2.89
C LEU A 190 -4.32 17.36 -4.07
N ASP A 191 -4.67 18.18 -5.05
CA ASP A 191 -5.39 17.81 -6.27
C ASP A 191 -4.60 16.87 -7.21
N LYS A 192 -3.33 16.62 -6.91
CA LYS A 192 -2.43 15.72 -7.64
C LYS A 192 -2.15 14.41 -6.92
N VAL A 193 -2.73 14.21 -5.73
CA VAL A 193 -2.41 13.08 -4.87
C VAL A 193 -3.68 12.32 -4.49
N ALA A 194 -3.69 11.01 -4.72
CA ALA A 194 -4.69 10.10 -4.12
C ALA A 194 -4.09 9.44 -2.88
N MET A 195 -4.82 9.41 -1.77
CA MET A 195 -4.32 8.89 -0.50
C MET A 195 -5.18 7.73 -0.01
N VAL A 196 -4.53 6.65 0.41
CA VAL A 196 -5.18 5.48 1.03
C VAL A 196 -4.50 5.17 2.34
N PHE A 197 -5.27 5.01 3.39
CA PHE A 197 -4.73 4.71 4.71
C PHE A 197 -5.30 3.40 5.28
N GLY A 198 -4.41 2.55 5.75
CA GLY A 198 -4.69 1.46 6.67
C GLY A 198 -3.94 1.72 7.95
N GLN A 199 -4.62 2.33 8.93
CA GLN A 199 -3.99 2.91 10.11
C GLN A 199 -3.53 1.87 11.13
N MET A 200 -2.70 2.29 12.08
CA MET A 200 -2.10 1.42 13.11
C MET A 200 -3.14 0.72 14.00
N ASN A 201 -4.28 1.36 14.23
CA ASN A 201 -5.37 0.83 15.05
C ASN A 201 -6.33 -0.09 14.28
N GLU A 202 -6.17 -0.21 12.98
CA GLU A 202 -7.01 -1.08 12.16
C GLU A 202 -6.55 -2.54 12.19
N PRO A 203 -7.44 -3.50 11.90
CA PRO A 203 -7.10 -4.91 11.82
C PRO A 203 -5.96 -5.21 10.83
N PRO A 204 -5.22 -6.31 11.03
CA PRO A 204 -4.08 -6.63 10.15
C PRO A 204 -4.49 -6.87 8.70
N GLY A 205 -5.72 -7.29 8.43
CA GLY A 205 -6.25 -7.38 7.06
C GLY A 205 -6.20 -6.05 6.31
N ASN A 206 -6.63 -4.95 6.96
CA ASN A 206 -6.60 -3.62 6.39
C ASN A 206 -5.16 -3.18 6.08
N ARG A 207 -4.27 -3.31 7.05
CA ARG A 207 -2.86 -2.93 6.90
C ARG A 207 -2.12 -3.75 5.84
N LEU A 208 -2.52 -5.00 5.63
CA LEU A 208 -1.93 -5.88 4.60
C LEU A 208 -2.44 -5.53 3.20
N ARG A 209 -3.66 -5.04 3.05
CA ARG A 209 -4.29 -4.78 1.73
C ARG A 209 -4.18 -3.35 1.25
N VAL A 210 -3.95 -2.39 2.14
CA VAL A 210 -3.93 -0.95 1.78
C VAL A 210 -2.87 -0.62 0.72
N ALA A 211 -1.70 -1.25 0.76
CA ALA A 211 -0.67 -1.07 -0.26
C ALA A 211 -1.15 -1.56 -1.65
N LEU A 212 -1.90 -2.67 -1.70
CA LEU A 212 -2.50 -3.18 -2.94
C LEU A 212 -3.60 -2.24 -3.46
N THR A 213 -4.38 -1.65 -2.56
CA THR A 213 -5.39 -0.64 -2.91
C THR A 213 -4.75 0.57 -3.58
N GLY A 214 -3.72 1.14 -2.96
CA GLY A 214 -2.99 2.27 -3.54
C GLY A 214 -2.32 1.92 -4.87
N LEU A 215 -1.70 0.75 -4.95
CA LEU A 215 -1.07 0.28 -6.19
C LEU A 215 -2.09 0.12 -7.33
N THR A 216 -3.28 -0.40 -7.04
CA THR A 216 -4.36 -0.53 -8.04
C THR A 216 -4.80 0.84 -8.59
N MET A 217 -4.84 1.87 -7.76
CA MET A 217 -5.10 3.25 -8.21
C MET A 217 -3.96 3.78 -9.10
N ALA A 218 -2.71 3.53 -8.71
CA ALA A 218 -1.54 3.92 -9.51
C ALA A 218 -1.50 3.22 -10.87
N GLU A 219 -1.84 1.93 -10.92
CA GLU A 219 -1.91 1.15 -12.16
C GLU A 219 -2.91 1.72 -13.18
N LYS A 220 -4.05 2.23 -12.71
CA LYS A 220 -5.03 2.88 -13.60
C LYS A 220 -4.41 4.06 -14.34
N PHE A 221 -3.73 4.94 -13.63
CA PHE A 221 -3.08 6.10 -14.23
C PHE A 221 -1.92 5.70 -15.16
N ARG A 222 -1.12 4.70 -14.79
CA ARG A 222 -0.08 4.12 -15.68
C ARG A 222 -0.69 3.62 -16.97
N ASP A 223 -1.79 2.87 -16.90
CA ASP A 223 -2.46 2.28 -18.07
C ASP A 223 -3.06 3.36 -18.98
N GLU A 224 -3.39 4.53 -18.44
CA GLU A 224 -3.79 5.74 -19.20
C GLU A 224 -2.60 6.50 -19.81
N GLY A 225 -1.39 5.99 -19.69
CA GLY A 225 -0.20 6.59 -20.30
C GLY A 225 0.46 7.67 -19.43
N ARG A 226 0.24 7.65 -18.12
CA ARG A 226 0.84 8.61 -17.20
C ARG A 226 2.02 8.03 -16.45
N ASP A 227 2.90 8.91 -16.02
CA ASP A 227 4.00 8.59 -15.11
C ASP A 227 3.56 8.92 -13.69
N ILE A 228 3.56 7.92 -12.83
CA ILE A 228 3.02 8.01 -11.48
C ILE A 228 4.10 7.77 -10.45
N LEU A 229 4.09 8.54 -9.38
CA LEU A 229 4.80 8.23 -8.15
C LEU A 229 3.89 7.45 -7.21
N PHE A 230 4.37 6.32 -6.75
CA PHE A 230 3.70 5.50 -5.76
C PHE A 230 4.48 5.47 -4.46
N PHE A 231 3.93 6.04 -3.42
CA PHE A 231 4.54 6.11 -2.10
C PHE A 231 3.95 5.05 -1.18
N VAL A 232 4.83 4.34 -0.46
CA VAL A 232 4.42 3.38 0.58
C VAL A 232 5.12 3.75 1.89
N ASP A 233 4.36 4.18 2.87
CA ASP A 233 4.86 4.45 4.22
C ASP A 233 4.10 3.61 5.24
N ASN A 234 4.66 2.51 5.80
CA ASN A 234 5.96 2.02 5.41
C ASN A 234 5.89 0.51 5.10
N ILE A 235 6.77 0.03 4.26
CA ILE A 235 6.78 -1.35 3.78
C ILE A 235 7.04 -2.38 4.91
N TYR A 236 7.78 -2.00 5.95
CA TYR A 236 7.99 -2.87 7.10
C TYR A 236 6.69 -3.24 7.81
N ARG A 237 5.75 -2.30 7.94
CA ARG A 237 4.44 -2.57 8.56
C ARG A 237 3.53 -3.42 7.68
N TYR A 238 3.73 -3.37 6.36
CA TYR A 238 3.12 -4.32 5.44
C TYR A 238 3.56 -5.75 5.76
N THR A 239 4.85 -5.99 5.95
CA THR A 239 5.37 -7.31 6.32
C THR A 239 4.89 -7.76 7.70
N LEU A 240 4.82 -6.86 8.69
CA LEU A 240 4.27 -7.18 10.01
C LEU A 240 2.79 -7.55 9.95
N ALA A 241 1.99 -6.84 9.17
CA ALA A 241 0.59 -7.19 8.97
C ALA A 241 0.44 -8.58 8.35
N GLY A 242 1.31 -8.94 7.40
CA GLY A 242 1.40 -10.30 6.84
C GLY A 242 1.76 -11.35 7.89
N THR A 243 2.67 -11.03 8.81
CA THR A 243 3.02 -11.93 9.93
C THR A 243 1.83 -12.16 10.85
N GLU A 244 1.10 -11.12 11.21
CA GLU A 244 -0.10 -11.21 12.05
C GLU A 244 -1.20 -12.05 11.36
N VAL A 245 -1.46 -11.80 10.07
CA VAL A 245 -2.43 -12.59 9.30
C VAL A 245 -2.00 -14.05 9.21
N SER A 246 -0.73 -14.31 8.95
CA SER A 246 -0.17 -15.68 8.88
C SER A 246 -0.37 -16.43 10.20
N ALA A 247 -0.16 -15.77 11.33
CA ALA A 247 -0.41 -16.33 12.65
C ALA A 247 -1.90 -16.64 12.87
N LEU A 248 -2.80 -15.75 12.49
CA LEU A 248 -4.25 -15.95 12.55
C LEU A 248 -4.71 -17.12 11.64
N LEU A 249 -4.03 -17.34 10.53
CA LEU A 249 -4.27 -18.47 9.64
C LEU A 249 -3.67 -19.79 10.15
N GLY A 250 -2.93 -19.77 11.27
CA GLY A 250 -2.32 -20.96 11.86
C GLY A 250 -1.14 -21.50 11.07
N ARG A 251 -0.45 -20.65 10.30
CA ARG A 251 0.78 -21.02 9.59
C ARG A 251 1.96 -21.06 10.56
N MET A 252 2.84 -22.05 10.38
CA MET A 252 4.08 -22.13 11.19
C MET A 252 5.01 -20.98 10.80
N PRO A 253 5.52 -20.20 11.78
CA PRO A 253 6.44 -19.11 11.50
C PRO A 253 7.78 -19.61 10.96
N SER A 254 8.41 -18.79 10.11
CA SER A 254 9.78 -19.00 9.63
C SER A 254 10.81 -18.34 10.56
N ALA A 255 12.02 -18.10 10.06
CA ALA A 255 13.09 -17.46 10.82
C ALA A 255 12.65 -16.12 11.43
N VAL A 256 13.10 -15.85 12.64
CA VAL A 256 12.82 -14.62 13.43
C VAL A 256 11.32 -14.37 13.65
N GLY A 257 10.46 -15.37 13.41
CA GLY A 257 9.01 -15.27 13.63
C GLY A 257 8.20 -14.71 12.48
N TYR A 258 8.81 -14.42 11.33
CA TYR A 258 8.10 -13.95 10.13
C TYR A 258 7.27 -15.06 9.47
N GLN A 259 6.32 -14.66 8.63
CA GLN A 259 5.53 -15.58 7.83
C GLN A 259 6.39 -16.35 6.82
N PRO A 260 6.07 -17.63 6.55
CA PRO A 260 6.79 -18.41 5.53
C PRO A 260 6.59 -17.87 4.10
N THR A 261 5.54 -17.08 3.89
CA THR A 261 5.15 -16.47 2.61
C THR A 261 5.69 -15.05 2.43
N LEU A 262 6.64 -14.59 3.25
CA LEU A 262 7.16 -13.22 3.22
C LEU A 262 7.66 -12.80 1.83
N ALA A 263 8.51 -13.62 1.21
CA ALA A 263 9.07 -13.31 -0.10
C ALA A 263 8.01 -13.34 -1.22
N GLU A 264 7.03 -14.24 -1.13
CA GLU A 264 5.92 -14.34 -2.08
C GLU A 264 5.01 -13.12 -1.99
N GLU A 265 4.59 -12.74 -0.78
CA GLU A 265 3.74 -11.57 -0.54
C GLU A 265 4.42 -10.27 -0.98
N MET A 266 5.72 -10.13 -0.70
CA MET A 266 6.52 -9.00 -1.17
C MET A 266 6.62 -9.01 -2.70
N GLY A 267 6.88 -10.16 -3.32
CA GLY A 267 6.96 -10.31 -4.77
C GLY A 267 5.66 -9.92 -5.48
N VAL A 268 4.51 -10.35 -4.96
CA VAL A 268 3.19 -9.98 -5.51
C VAL A 268 2.99 -8.47 -5.55
N LEU A 269 3.42 -7.74 -4.53
CA LEU A 269 3.34 -6.28 -4.50
C LEU A 269 4.38 -5.66 -5.45
N GLN A 270 5.64 -6.07 -5.34
CA GLN A 270 6.76 -5.41 -5.99
C GLN A 270 6.79 -5.61 -7.52
N GLU A 271 6.42 -6.79 -8.02
CA GLU A 271 6.43 -7.08 -9.46
C GLU A 271 5.36 -6.34 -10.27
N ARG A 272 4.33 -5.83 -9.61
CA ARG A 272 3.33 -4.95 -10.23
C ARG A 272 3.83 -3.52 -10.43
N ILE A 273 4.84 -3.11 -9.65
CA ILE A 273 5.45 -1.79 -9.71
C ILE A 273 6.52 -1.81 -10.81
N THR A 274 6.17 -1.28 -11.99
CA THR A 274 7.07 -1.32 -13.15
C THR A 274 6.66 -0.30 -14.21
N SER A 275 7.57 -0.05 -15.15
CA SER A 275 7.28 0.68 -16.39
C SER A 275 6.72 -0.24 -17.45
N THR A 276 5.66 0.20 -18.10
CA THR A 276 5.08 -0.44 -19.27
C THR A 276 5.34 0.44 -20.51
N LYS A 277 4.98 -0.06 -21.69
CA LYS A 277 5.07 0.71 -22.93
C LYS A 277 4.14 1.94 -22.96
N THR A 278 3.13 1.98 -22.08
CA THR A 278 2.15 3.06 -21.99
C THR A 278 2.54 4.11 -20.96
N GLY A 279 2.97 3.72 -19.76
CA GLY A 279 3.28 4.62 -18.66
C GLY A 279 4.17 3.95 -17.63
N SER A 280 4.50 4.66 -16.57
CA SER A 280 5.39 4.16 -15.53
C SER A 280 4.85 4.35 -14.12
N ILE A 281 5.21 3.44 -13.23
CA ILE A 281 5.07 3.61 -11.78
C ILE A 281 6.46 3.61 -11.17
N THR A 282 6.88 4.74 -10.62
CA THR A 282 8.08 4.83 -9.80
C THR A 282 7.67 4.75 -8.34
N SER A 283 8.16 3.78 -7.60
CA SER A 283 7.81 3.66 -6.19
C SER A 283 8.89 4.21 -5.28
N ILE A 284 8.45 4.89 -4.22
CA ILE A 284 9.30 5.34 -3.13
C ILE A 284 8.74 4.73 -1.85
N GLN A 285 9.52 3.83 -1.27
CA GLN A 285 9.09 3.00 -0.16
C GLN A 285 9.89 3.35 1.08
N ALA A 286 9.21 3.82 2.13
CA ALA A 286 9.86 3.96 3.43
C ALA A 286 10.08 2.58 4.03
N VAL A 287 11.31 2.27 4.39
CA VAL A 287 11.69 1.02 5.05
C VAL A 287 12.18 1.34 6.46
N TYR A 288 11.40 0.93 7.45
CA TYR A 288 11.88 0.96 8.82
C TYR A 288 12.82 -0.23 9.05
N VAL A 289 13.97 0.04 9.61
CA VAL A 289 14.98 -0.98 9.94
C VAL A 289 14.95 -1.21 11.45
N PRO A 290 14.48 -2.37 11.91
CA PRO A 290 14.45 -2.68 13.34
C PRO A 290 15.86 -2.71 13.93
N ALA A 291 16.08 -1.99 15.02
CA ALA A 291 17.37 -1.90 15.72
C ALA A 291 18.55 -1.52 14.82
N ASP A 292 18.29 -0.83 13.70
CA ASP A 292 19.28 -0.50 12.67
C ASP A 292 19.97 -1.74 12.05
N ASP A 293 19.32 -2.93 12.13
CA ASP A 293 19.82 -4.20 11.58
C ASP A 293 19.27 -4.46 10.17
N LEU A 294 20.10 -4.20 9.16
CA LEU A 294 19.77 -4.45 7.74
C LEU A 294 19.68 -5.95 7.38
N THR A 295 20.10 -6.83 8.27
CA THR A 295 20.04 -8.29 8.05
C THR A 295 18.73 -8.91 8.51
N ASP A 296 17.85 -8.14 9.16
CA ASP A 296 16.50 -8.59 9.47
C ASP A 296 15.76 -9.04 8.20
N PRO A 297 15.02 -10.17 8.23
CA PRO A 297 14.36 -10.73 7.05
C PRO A 297 13.46 -9.77 6.27
N SER A 298 12.79 -8.83 6.93
CA SER A 298 11.90 -7.89 6.25
C SER A 298 12.65 -6.86 5.40
N PRO A 299 13.57 -6.05 5.92
CA PRO A 299 14.39 -5.18 5.09
C PRO A 299 15.26 -5.96 4.08
N ALA A 300 15.82 -7.11 4.46
CA ALA A 300 16.63 -7.91 3.55
C ALA A 300 15.83 -8.42 2.32
N THR A 301 14.57 -8.87 2.52
CA THR A 301 13.71 -9.28 1.42
C THR A 301 13.30 -8.07 0.57
N THR A 302 12.99 -6.94 1.19
CA THR A 302 12.65 -5.70 0.47
C THR A 302 13.82 -5.24 -0.41
N PHE A 303 15.03 -5.30 0.10
CA PHE A 303 16.26 -4.92 -0.62
C PHE A 303 16.43 -5.63 -1.96
N GLN A 304 16.05 -6.91 -2.04
CA GLN A 304 16.20 -7.72 -3.25
C GLN A 304 15.33 -7.21 -4.42
N HIS A 305 14.28 -6.45 -4.14
CA HIS A 305 13.37 -5.91 -5.14
C HIS A 305 13.69 -4.47 -5.57
N LEU A 306 14.59 -3.79 -4.86
CA LEU A 306 14.85 -2.37 -5.08
C LEU A 306 15.90 -2.13 -6.16
N ASP A 307 15.66 -1.11 -6.99
CA ASP A 307 16.59 -0.64 -8.01
C ASP A 307 17.56 0.42 -7.45
N SER A 308 17.10 1.20 -6.48
CA SER A 308 17.89 2.23 -5.80
C SER A 308 17.60 2.25 -4.32
N THR A 309 18.62 2.53 -3.51
CA THR A 309 18.50 2.62 -2.06
C THR A 309 19.11 3.90 -1.55
N VAL A 310 18.37 4.59 -0.69
CA VAL A 310 18.84 5.77 0.04
C VAL A 310 18.82 5.42 1.51
N VAL A 311 19.98 5.43 2.13
CA VAL A 311 20.09 5.24 3.58
C VAL A 311 20.14 6.60 4.26
N LEU A 312 19.24 6.83 5.21
CA LEU A 312 19.21 8.03 6.01
C LEU A 312 19.87 7.76 7.37
N SER A 313 21.00 8.41 7.60
CA SER A 313 21.83 8.23 8.78
C SER A 313 21.34 9.06 9.97
N ARG A 314 21.24 8.43 11.13
CA ARG A 314 20.93 9.12 12.39
C ARG A 314 22.09 10.04 12.82
N ASP A 315 23.31 9.66 12.55
CA ASP A 315 24.49 10.44 12.92
C ASP A 315 24.52 11.75 12.13
N ILE A 316 24.22 11.71 10.84
CA ILE A 316 24.10 12.92 9.99
C ILE A 316 22.92 13.78 10.42
N ALA A 317 21.77 13.18 10.71
CA ALA A 317 20.59 13.89 11.21
C ALA A 317 20.87 14.60 12.55
N SER A 318 21.65 13.99 13.43
CA SER A 318 22.02 14.58 14.73
C SER A 318 22.91 15.81 14.59
N LEU A 319 23.61 15.96 13.46
CA LEU A 319 24.37 17.16 13.12
C LEU A 319 23.50 18.27 12.51
N GLY A 320 22.19 18.04 12.36
CA GLY A 320 21.27 19.00 11.74
C GLY A 320 21.42 19.09 10.22
N ILE A 321 22.03 18.10 9.57
CA ILE A 321 22.20 18.05 8.11
C ILE A 321 21.04 17.28 7.50
N TYR A 322 20.31 17.92 6.59
CA TYR A 322 19.16 17.34 5.90
C TYR A 322 19.19 17.65 4.40
N PRO A 323 18.75 16.70 3.53
CA PRO A 323 18.44 15.31 3.85
C PRO A 323 19.63 14.56 4.45
N ALA A 324 19.40 13.72 5.45
CA ALA A 324 20.45 13.01 6.18
C ALA A 324 20.96 11.77 5.43
N VAL A 325 21.24 11.92 4.14
CA VAL A 325 21.69 10.85 3.25
C VAL A 325 23.10 10.43 3.63
N ASP A 326 23.29 9.13 3.80
CA ASP A 326 24.60 8.49 3.96
C ASP A 326 25.21 8.29 2.58
N PRO A 327 26.35 8.95 2.26
CA PRO A 327 26.94 8.95 0.92
C PRO A 327 27.58 7.60 0.51
#